data_fa5e50ab315c23035bb675167cc98b72
#
_entry.id   fa5e50ab315c23035bb675167cc98b72
#
_cell.length_a   1.000
_cell.length_b   1.000
_cell.length_c   1.000
_cell.angle_alpha   90.00
_cell.angle_beta   90.00
_cell.angle_gamma   90.00
#
_symmetry.space_group_name_H-M   'P 1'
#
loop_
_entity.id
_entity.type
_entity.pdbx_description
1 polymer ?
#
loop_
_entity_poly.entity_id
_entity_poly.type
_entity_poly.pdbx_seq_one_letter_code
_entity_poly.pdbx_strand_id
1 'polypeptide(L)'
;GGGPNGKAAMNRNVCVVGDPAQTIYSFAGASSWHLLQFADEFGPLSADINLNTDYRSTPEVVGLANRVLAAAPNREDYLKLVSAREKGVRISRTAYDTDDLEAQGVAARIARLVAQGAKPSDCAILTRINAQQPVFGAALRAARLKFRVRKDSGWQSSSLADDATTRKALLEAMGLDATGSQQSTDPGVMISTIHAAKGLEFKHVFLVGCSEGLLPYGSPEPGETLEEERRLMYVGVTRAEDSLHLSYARTKDGYGAQQRRPSRFL
;
A
#
# COMPACT_ATOMS: atom_id res chain seq x y z
N GLY A 1 25.24 -54.58 -22.79
CA GLY A 1 25.97 -53.34 -22.73
C GLY A 1 25.07 -52.20 -22.33
N GLY A 2 25.06 -51.81 -21.04
CA GLY A 2 24.27 -50.70 -20.56
C GLY A 2 24.86 -49.37 -20.99
N GLY A 3 24.10 -48.59 -21.71
CA GLY A 3 24.44 -47.19 -21.99
C GLY A 3 24.16 -46.34 -20.74
N PRO A 4 25.01 -45.36 -20.44
CA PRO A 4 24.78 -44.48 -19.29
C PRO A 4 23.58 -43.55 -19.59
N ASN A 5 22.67 -43.49 -18.66
CA ASN A 5 21.59 -42.51 -18.62
C ASN A 5 22.18 -41.10 -18.70
N GLY A 6 22.19 -40.54 -19.90
CA GLY A 6 22.42 -39.12 -20.10
C GLY A 6 21.24 -38.38 -19.49
N LYS A 7 21.40 -37.88 -18.28
CA LYS A 7 20.55 -36.79 -17.79
C LYS A 7 20.78 -35.62 -18.75
N ALA A 8 19.84 -35.39 -19.63
CA ALA A 8 19.78 -34.15 -20.38
C ALA A 8 19.88 -33.01 -19.36
N ALA A 9 20.96 -32.25 -19.41
CA ALA A 9 21.08 -31.02 -18.65
C ALA A 9 19.95 -30.12 -19.15
N MET A 10 18.86 -30.06 -18.39
CA MET A 10 17.83 -29.06 -18.63
C MET A 10 18.52 -27.70 -18.46
N ASN A 11 18.71 -26.98 -19.56
CA ASN A 11 19.05 -25.58 -19.51
C ASN A 11 17.91 -24.84 -18.81
N ARG A 12 17.99 -24.75 -17.49
CA ARG A 12 17.04 -24.05 -16.69
C ARG A 12 17.48 -22.58 -16.57
N ASN A 13 17.15 -21.80 -17.59
CA ASN A 13 17.25 -20.35 -17.47
C ASN A 13 16.09 -19.88 -16.61
N VAL A 14 16.33 -19.70 -15.33
CA VAL A 14 15.35 -19.18 -14.37
C VAL A 14 15.85 -17.84 -13.87
N CYS A 15 14.99 -16.84 -13.95
CA CYS A 15 15.19 -15.54 -13.33
C CYS A 15 14.11 -15.33 -12.26
N VAL A 16 14.52 -15.03 -11.05
CA VAL A 16 13.62 -14.73 -9.94
C VAL A 16 13.79 -13.26 -9.57
N VAL A 17 12.68 -12.56 -9.49
CA VAL A 17 12.62 -11.14 -9.09
C VAL A 17 11.65 -11.01 -7.93
N GLY A 18 12.04 -10.29 -6.91
CA GLY A 18 11.19 -10.03 -5.76
C GLY A 18 11.73 -8.92 -4.88
N ASP A 19 10.90 -8.51 -3.94
CA ASP A 19 11.25 -7.54 -2.91
C ASP A 19 10.79 -8.06 -1.55
N PRO A 20 11.71 -8.47 -0.66
CA PRO A 20 11.34 -8.98 0.66
C PRO A 20 10.62 -7.95 1.52
N ALA A 21 10.86 -6.64 1.29
CA ALA A 21 10.19 -5.55 2.00
C ALA A 21 8.68 -5.43 1.66
N GLN A 22 8.22 -6.05 0.58
CA GLN A 22 6.82 -6.07 0.15
C GLN A 22 6.09 -7.38 0.50
N THR A 23 6.63 -8.19 1.40
CA THR A 23 5.99 -9.43 1.89
C THR A 23 4.96 -9.06 2.96
N ILE A 24 3.69 -8.94 2.56
CA ILE A 24 2.57 -8.45 3.39
C ILE A 24 1.36 -9.38 3.37
N TYR A 25 1.47 -10.56 2.78
CA TYR A 25 0.41 -11.57 2.70
C TYR A 25 0.81 -12.87 3.41
N SER A 26 1.48 -12.79 4.58
CA SER A 26 1.90 -13.96 5.34
C SER A 26 0.70 -14.79 5.80
N PHE A 27 -0.44 -14.16 6.10
CA PHE A 27 -1.71 -14.81 6.40
C PHE A 27 -2.26 -15.66 5.24
N ALA A 28 -1.82 -15.39 3.99
CA ALA A 28 -2.14 -16.17 2.80
C ALA A 28 -0.98 -17.10 2.36
N GLY A 29 0.02 -17.29 3.22
CA GLY A 29 1.17 -18.17 2.97
C GLY A 29 2.32 -17.50 2.20
N ALA A 30 2.31 -16.19 1.98
CA ALA A 30 3.43 -15.50 1.38
C ALA A 30 4.65 -15.50 2.31
N SER A 31 5.82 -15.76 1.76
CA SER A 31 7.10 -15.76 2.47
C SER A 31 8.22 -15.24 1.56
N SER A 32 9.13 -14.46 2.13
CA SER A 32 10.36 -14.06 1.45
C SER A 32 11.47 -15.13 1.49
N TRP A 33 11.26 -16.22 2.21
CA TRP A 33 12.27 -17.26 2.42
C TRP A 33 12.84 -17.81 1.11
N HIS A 34 11.98 -18.16 0.17
CA HIS A 34 12.42 -18.70 -1.12
C HIS A 34 13.25 -17.71 -1.94
N LEU A 35 12.97 -16.41 -1.85
CA LEU A 35 13.76 -15.38 -2.50
C LEU A 35 15.14 -15.25 -1.85
N LEU A 36 15.18 -15.18 -0.52
CA LEU A 36 16.41 -14.98 0.25
C LEU A 36 17.33 -16.21 0.21
N GLN A 37 16.76 -17.42 0.13
CA GLN A 37 17.51 -18.69 0.09
C GLN A 37 17.67 -19.27 -1.33
N PHE A 38 17.31 -18.51 -2.35
CA PHE A 38 17.31 -19.01 -3.74
C PHE A 38 18.69 -19.50 -4.18
N ALA A 39 19.75 -18.79 -3.81
CA ALA A 39 21.12 -19.16 -4.13
C ALA A 39 21.53 -20.49 -3.49
N ASP A 40 21.09 -20.74 -2.26
CA ASP A 40 21.40 -21.97 -1.53
C ASP A 40 20.64 -23.17 -2.09
N GLU A 41 19.42 -22.95 -2.55
CA GLU A 41 18.54 -24.00 -3.09
C GLU A 41 18.83 -24.34 -4.55
N PHE A 42 19.16 -23.36 -5.37
CA PHE A 42 19.31 -23.50 -6.82
C PHE A 42 20.69 -23.12 -7.36
N GLY A 43 21.63 -22.69 -6.50
CA GLY A 43 22.93 -22.17 -6.90
C GLY A 43 23.78 -23.12 -7.75
N PRO A 44 24.93 -22.66 -8.28
CA PRO A 44 25.42 -21.27 -8.21
C PRO A 44 24.65 -20.33 -9.15
N LEU A 45 24.48 -19.07 -8.73
CA LEU A 45 23.81 -18.06 -9.53
C LEU A 45 24.72 -17.53 -10.64
N SER A 46 24.15 -17.30 -11.81
CA SER A 46 24.87 -16.61 -12.90
C SER A 46 25.04 -15.11 -12.61
N ALA A 47 24.07 -14.52 -11.93
CA ALA A 47 24.09 -13.15 -11.46
C ALA A 47 23.15 -12.97 -10.26
N ASP A 48 23.56 -12.11 -9.32
CA ASP A 48 22.74 -11.57 -8.25
C ASP A 48 22.74 -10.04 -8.39
N ILE A 49 21.59 -9.46 -8.73
CA ILE A 49 21.49 -8.06 -9.11
C ILE A 49 20.57 -7.34 -8.14
N ASN A 50 21.11 -6.33 -7.47
CA ASN A 50 20.36 -5.46 -6.58
C ASN A 50 19.85 -4.22 -7.34
N LEU A 51 18.53 -4.03 -7.38
CA LEU A 51 17.88 -2.89 -8.02
C LEU A 51 17.62 -1.79 -6.96
N ASN A 52 18.62 -0.96 -6.71
CA ASN A 52 18.59 0.04 -5.64
C ASN A 52 18.04 1.39 -6.08
N THR A 53 17.96 1.65 -7.38
CA THR A 53 17.50 2.94 -7.90
C THR A 53 15.99 2.96 -8.04
N ASP A 54 15.36 3.91 -7.37
CA ASP A 54 13.91 4.18 -7.44
C ASP A 54 13.65 5.33 -8.42
N TYR A 55 12.96 5.03 -9.50
CA TYR A 55 12.55 6.01 -10.53
C TYR A 55 11.15 6.58 -10.31
N ARG A 56 10.41 6.05 -9.34
CA ARG A 56 9.00 6.42 -9.07
C ARG A 56 8.91 7.60 -8.13
N SER A 57 9.53 7.47 -6.96
CA SER A 57 9.25 8.31 -5.80
C SER A 57 10.31 9.39 -5.60
N THR A 58 9.89 10.52 -5.05
CA THR A 58 10.81 11.60 -4.66
C THR A 58 11.77 11.16 -3.55
N PRO A 59 12.92 11.82 -3.38
CA PRO A 59 13.88 11.53 -2.31
C PRO A 59 13.27 11.59 -0.91
N GLU A 60 12.27 12.45 -0.69
CA GLU A 60 11.57 12.57 0.59
C GLU A 60 10.81 11.29 0.93
N VAL A 61 10.09 10.74 -0.05
CA VAL A 61 9.35 9.48 0.09
C VAL A 61 10.31 8.30 0.30
N VAL A 62 11.33 8.18 -0.54
CA VAL A 62 12.35 7.12 -0.45
C VAL A 62 13.08 7.21 0.90
N GLY A 63 13.41 8.42 1.36
CA GLY A 63 14.05 8.63 2.65
C GLY A 63 13.21 8.13 3.83
N LEU A 64 11.89 8.35 3.81
CA LEU A 64 11.01 7.80 4.84
C LEU A 64 10.93 6.27 4.74
N ALA A 65 10.76 5.72 3.54
CA ALA A 65 10.72 4.28 3.32
C ALA A 65 11.97 3.58 3.88
N ASN A 66 13.15 4.10 3.59
CA ASN A 66 14.41 3.59 4.13
C ASN A 66 14.46 3.67 5.66
N ARG A 67 13.97 4.76 6.27
CA ARG A 67 13.94 4.89 7.74
C ARG A 67 13.03 3.87 8.40
N VAL A 68 11.87 3.59 7.79
CA VAL A 68 10.93 2.58 8.30
C VAL A 68 11.61 1.21 8.38
N LEU A 69 12.34 0.82 7.33
CA LEU A 69 13.03 -0.47 7.29
C LEU A 69 14.31 -0.51 8.10
N ALA A 70 15.00 0.62 8.26
CA ALA A 70 16.27 0.68 9.01
C ALA A 70 16.11 0.32 10.50
N ALA A 71 14.90 0.44 11.05
CA ALA A 71 14.58 0.05 12.42
C ALA A 71 14.24 -1.45 12.57
N ALA A 72 14.19 -2.22 11.47
CA ALA A 72 13.92 -3.65 11.53
C ALA A 72 15.11 -4.44 12.08
N PRO A 73 14.89 -5.51 12.86
CA PRO A 73 15.95 -6.41 13.32
C PRO A 73 16.74 -7.05 12.18
N ASN A 74 16.04 -7.37 11.08
CA ASN A 74 16.59 -7.99 9.86
C ASN A 74 16.79 -6.99 8.73
N ARG A 75 17.18 -5.75 9.06
CA ARG A 75 17.35 -4.66 8.06
C ARG A 75 18.35 -5.01 6.94
N GLU A 76 19.24 -5.94 7.18
CA GLU A 76 20.23 -6.38 6.18
C GLU A 76 19.60 -7.13 5.01
N ASP A 77 18.40 -7.69 5.20
CA ASP A 77 17.63 -8.36 4.15
C ASP A 77 17.00 -7.36 3.16
N TYR A 78 16.99 -6.07 3.49
CA TYR A 78 16.33 -5.05 2.72
C TYR A 78 17.29 -4.15 1.98
N LEU A 79 16.94 -3.83 0.73
CA LEU A 79 17.71 -2.87 -0.06
C LEU A 79 17.47 -1.45 0.44
N LYS A 80 18.54 -0.69 0.55
CA LYS A 80 18.46 0.76 0.71
C LYS A 80 18.27 1.39 -0.66
N LEU A 81 17.09 2.01 -0.87
CA LEU A 81 16.75 2.65 -2.13
C LEU A 81 17.35 4.05 -2.24
N VAL A 82 17.64 4.45 -3.47
CA VAL A 82 18.07 5.79 -3.84
C VAL A 82 17.14 6.31 -4.93
N SER A 83 16.52 7.46 -4.70
CA SER A 83 15.67 8.08 -5.70
C SER A 83 16.50 8.63 -6.86
N ALA A 84 16.07 8.36 -8.09
CA ALA A 84 16.60 8.99 -9.29
C ALA A 84 15.94 10.35 -9.59
N ARG A 85 14.93 10.73 -8.83
CA ARG A 85 14.17 11.97 -9.02
C ARG A 85 14.78 13.13 -8.25
N GLU A 86 14.43 14.33 -8.68
CA GLU A 86 14.75 15.56 -7.96
C GLU A 86 13.92 15.68 -6.68
N LYS A 87 14.37 16.55 -5.77
CA LYS A 87 13.63 16.86 -4.54
C LYS A 87 12.22 17.31 -4.83
N GLY A 88 11.28 16.73 -4.10
CA GLY A 88 9.86 17.06 -4.13
C GLY A 88 9.44 17.89 -2.91
N VAL A 89 8.17 17.72 -2.55
CA VAL A 89 7.59 18.39 -1.39
C VAL A 89 7.88 17.62 -0.10
N ARG A 90 7.96 18.32 1.01
CA ARG A 90 8.10 17.71 2.33
C ARG A 90 6.92 16.79 2.64
N ILE A 91 7.21 15.67 3.28
CA ILE A 91 6.16 14.80 3.83
C ILE A 91 5.43 15.56 4.93
N SER A 92 4.10 15.64 4.80
CA SER A 92 3.28 16.21 5.86
C SER A 92 2.91 15.17 6.91
N ARG A 93 2.90 15.59 8.17
CA ARG A 93 2.44 14.78 9.31
C ARG A 93 1.42 15.61 10.07
N THR A 94 0.20 15.11 10.18
CA THR A 94 -0.89 15.86 10.81
C THR A 94 -1.63 14.98 11.81
N ALA A 95 -1.76 15.47 13.02
CA ALA A 95 -2.62 14.89 14.03
C ALA A 95 -3.96 15.66 14.06
N TYR A 96 -5.05 14.93 14.02
CA TYR A 96 -6.41 15.46 14.14
C TYR A 96 -7.01 15.01 15.46
N ASP A 97 -7.98 15.76 15.98
CA ASP A 97 -8.57 15.41 17.26
C ASP A 97 -9.46 14.17 17.16
N THR A 98 -10.20 14.02 16.05
CA THR A 98 -11.12 12.90 15.83
C THR A 98 -10.98 12.28 14.44
N ASP A 99 -11.53 11.08 14.26
CA ASP A 99 -11.59 10.38 12.97
C ASP A 99 -12.33 11.23 11.92
N ASP A 100 -13.43 11.89 12.29
CA ASP A 100 -14.17 12.75 11.38
C ASP A 100 -13.36 13.97 10.94
N LEU A 101 -12.64 14.61 11.87
CA LEU A 101 -11.77 15.74 11.55
C LEU A 101 -10.59 15.31 10.67
N GLU A 102 -10.03 14.11 10.89
CA GLU A 102 -9.01 13.54 10.00
C GLU A 102 -9.56 13.40 8.58
N ALA A 103 -10.73 12.78 8.44
CA ALA A 103 -11.35 12.57 7.13
C ALA A 103 -11.67 13.90 6.43
N GLN A 104 -12.23 14.88 7.13
CA GLN A 104 -12.50 16.21 6.60
C GLN A 104 -11.21 16.92 6.18
N GLY A 105 -10.16 16.86 7.00
CA GLY A 105 -8.87 17.47 6.70
C GLY A 105 -8.20 16.86 5.48
N VAL A 106 -8.26 15.54 5.34
CA VAL A 106 -7.75 14.81 4.17
C VAL A 106 -8.53 15.20 2.92
N ALA A 107 -9.86 15.19 2.97
CA ALA A 107 -10.69 15.59 1.84
C ALA A 107 -10.44 17.04 1.40
N ALA A 108 -10.26 17.96 2.36
CA ALA A 108 -9.93 19.35 2.07
C ALA A 108 -8.57 19.51 1.38
N ARG A 109 -7.57 18.72 1.78
CA ARG A 109 -6.24 18.72 1.12
C ARG A 109 -6.31 18.18 -0.30
N ILE A 110 -7.07 17.10 -0.53
CA ILE A 110 -7.30 16.55 -1.87
C ILE A 110 -8.03 17.58 -2.75
N ALA A 111 -9.09 18.23 -2.23
CA ALA A 111 -9.78 19.27 -2.95
C ALA A 111 -8.86 20.42 -3.36
N ARG A 112 -7.92 20.79 -2.51
CA ARG A 112 -6.90 21.81 -2.81
C ARG A 112 -5.96 21.37 -3.94
N LEU A 113 -5.47 20.11 -3.90
CA LEU A 113 -4.63 19.56 -4.97
C LEU A 113 -5.38 19.56 -6.30
N VAL A 114 -6.64 19.15 -6.30
CA VAL A 114 -7.50 19.18 -7.50
C VAL A 114 -7.70 20.59 -8.02
N ALA A 115 -7.93 21.56 -7.14
CA ALA A 115 -8.02 22.98 -7.52
C ALA A 115 -6.71 23.52 -8.11
N GLN A 116 -5.58 22.92 -7.76
CA GLN A 116 -4.24 23.24 -8.31
C GLN A 116 -3.89 22.45 -9.58
N GLY A 117 -4.81 21.64 -10.10
CA GLY A 117 -4.66 20.94 -11.37
C GLY A 117 -4.40 19.43 -11.27
N ALA A 118 -4.32 18.84 -10.07
CA ALA A 118 -4.26 17.41 -9.93
C ALA A 118 -5.59 16.76 -10.34
N LYS A 119 -5.51 15.57 -10.93
CA LYS A 119 -6.71 14.77 -11.18
C LYS A 119 -7.11 14.06 -9.88
N PRO A 120 -8.41 13.92 -9.58
CA PRO A 120 -8.85 13.09 -8.45
C PRO A 120 -8.23 11.68 -8.47
N SER A 121 -8.10 11.07 -9.63
CA SER A 121 -7.46 9.74 -9.82
C SER A 121 -5.95 9.70 -9.52
N ASP A 122 -5.29 10.84 -9.45
CA ASP A 122 -3.90 10.94 -9.01
C ASP A 122 -3.74 10.78 -7.48
N CYS A 123 -4.85 10.83 -6.74
CA CYS A 123 -4.89 10.80 -5.29
C CYS A 123 -5.41 9.45 -4.76
N ALA A 124 -4.77 8.95 -3.71
CA ALA A 124 -5.24 7.77 -2.98
C ALA A 124 -5.27 8.02 -1.48
N ILE A 125 -6.30 7.49 -0.83
CA ILE A 125 -6.38 7.37 0.63
C ILE A 125 -6.14 5.90 0.97
N LEU A 126 -5.08 5.61 1.70
CA LEU A 126 -4.70 4.27 2.11
C LEU A 126 -4.99 4.05 3.58
N THR A 127 -5.75 3.00 3.86
CA THR A 127 -6.16 2.60 5.21
C THR A 127 -5.53 1.26 5.59
N ARG A 128 -5.40 1.00 6.88
CA ARG A 128 -4.93 -0.31 7.35
C ARG A 128 -6.05 -1.37 7.30
N ILE A 129 -7.28 -0.98 7.61
CA ILE A 129 -8.46 -1.87 7.62
C ILE A 129 -9.64 -1.22 6.89
N ASN A 130 -10.53 -2.06 6.38
CA ASN A 130 -11.72 -1.59 5.65
C ASN A 130 -12.66 -0.73 6.50
N ALA A 131 -12.73 -1.00 7.81
CA ALA A 131 -13.61 -0.26 8.73
C ALA A 131 -13.30 1.25 8.82
N GLN A 132 -12.09 1.67 8.42
CA GLN A 132 -11.71 3.08 8.38
C GLN A 132 -12.30 3.82 7.17
N GLN A 133 -12.67 3.11 6.09
CA GLN A 133 -12.97 3.72 4.79
C GLN A 133 -14.28 4.55 4.75
N PRO A 134 -15.38 4.16 5.41
CA PRO A 134 -16.66 4.88 5.29
C PRO A 134 -16.58 6.36 5.66
N VAL A 135 -15.83 6.72 6.70
CA VAL A 135 -15.69 8.11 7.14
C VAL A 135 -15.00 8.98 6.08
N PHE A 136 -14.00 8.42 5.38
CA PHE A 136 -13.31 9.11 4.29
C PHE A 136 -14.22 9.25 3.05
N GLY A 137 -14.98 8.22 2.73
CA GLY A 137 -15.98 8.28 1.66
C GLY A 137 -17.03 9.36 1.90
N ALA A 138 -17.52 9.49 3.13
CA ALA A 138 -18.47 10.53 3.51
C ALA A 138 -17.85 11.94 3.37
N ALA A 139 -16.60 12.12 3.81
CA ALA A 139 -15.90 13.40 3.70
C ALA A 139 -15.63 13.80 2.23
N LEU A 140 -15.27 12.84 1.38
CA LEU A 140 -15.09 13.11 -0.06
C LEU A 140 -16.40 13.49 -0.73
N ARG A 141 -17.53 12.84 -0.41
CA ARG A 141 -18.86 13.24 -0.90
C ARG A 141 -19.22 14.66 -0.47
N ALA A 142 -18.98 15.00 0.79
CA ALA A 142 -19.22 16.34 1.31
C ALA A 142 -18.37 17.40 0.58
N ALA A 143 -17.14 17.05 0.20
CA ALA A 143 -16.26 17.89 -0.59
C ALA A 143 -16.56 17.84 -2.11
N ARG A 144 -17.61 17.14 -2.55
CA ARG A 144 -18.01 16.95 -3.94
C ARG A 144 -16.90 16.32 -4.82
N LEU A 145 -16.08 15.47 -4.21
CA LEU A 145 -15.05 14.71 -4.91
C LEU A 145 -15.57 13.31 -5.25
N LYS A 146 -15.41 12.93 -6.51
CA LYS A 146 -15.64 11.55 -6.93
C LYS A 146 -14.59 10.64 -6.33
N PHE A 147 -14.99 9.44 -5.93
CA PHE A 147 -14.08 8.43 -5.42
C PHE A 147 -14.58 7.03 -5.76
N ARG A 148 -13.65 6.09 -5.68
CA ARG A 148 -13.89 4.66 -5.82
C ARG A 148 -13.23 3.93 -4.66
N VAL A 149 -13.83 2.83 -4.22
CA VAL A 149 -13.27 1.97 -3.18
C VAL A 149 -12.74 0.69 -3.81
N ARG A 150 -11.43 0.44 -3.65
CA ARG A 150 -10.83 -0.84 -4.01
C ARG A 150 -11.01 -1.80 -2.85
N LYS A 151 -11.74 -2.86 -3.07
CA LYS A 151 -11.87 -3.95 -2.12
C LYS A 151 -10.73 -4.95 -2.32
N ASP A 152 -10.23 -5.51 -1.23
CA ASP A 152 -9.39 -6.68 -1.30
C ASP A 152 -10.19 -7.77 -2.01
N SER A 153 -9.74 -8.21 -3.18
CA SER A 153 -10.18 -9.45 -3.79
C SER A 153 -9.53 -10.58 -3.00
N GLY A 154 -10.00 -10.78 -1.75
CA GLY A 154 -9.60 -11.92 -0.94
C GLY A 154 -10.00 -13.18 -1.68
N TRP A 155 -9.11 -14.16 -1.71
CA TRP A 155 -9.34 -15.54 -2.17
C TRP A 155 -10.48 -16.24 -1.39
N GLN A 156 -11.31 -15.52 -0.65
CA GLN A 156 -12.41 -16.02 0.18
C GLN A 156 -13.81 -15.71 -0.34
N SER A 157 -13.97 -15.27 -1.55
CA SER A 157 -15.31 -15.25 -2.15
C SER A 157 -15.50 -16.35 -3.18
N SER A 158 -15.27 -17.61 -2.77
CA SER A 158 -15.88 -18.75 -3.42
C SER A 158 -17.28 -19.00 -2.82
N SER A 159 -18.12 -18.00 -2.80
CA SER A 159 -19.55 -18.19 -2.84
C SER A 159 -20.03 -17.38 -4.03
N LEU A 160 -20.73 -18.01 -4.90
CA LEU A 160 -21.57 -17.46 -5.96
C LEU A 160 -22.48 -16.38 -5.35
N ALA A 161 -21.86 -15.26 -4.95
CA ALA A 161 -22.55 -14.15 -4.37
C ALA A 161 -23.00 -13.26 -5.51
N ASP A 162 -24.28 -13.32 -5.72
CA ASP A 162 -25.10 -12.30 -6.34
C ASP A 162 -24.61 -11.75 -7.70
N ASP A 163 -25.27 -12.23 -8.73
CA ASP A 163 -25.16 -11.75 -10.12
C ASP A 163 -25.15 -10.22 -10.23
N ALA A 164 -25.87 -9.53 -9.34
CA ALA A 164 -25.95 -8.09 -9.27
C ALA A 164 -24.63 -7.43 -8.78
N THR A 165 -23.94 -8.02 -7.81
CA THR A 165 -22.68 -7.49 -7.28
C THR A 165 -21.55 -7.68 -8.27
N THR A 166 -21.52 -8.83 -8.95
CA THR A 166 -20.54 -9.13 -10.00
C THR A 166 -20.74 -8.22 -11.21
N ARG A 167 -22.00 -7.99 -11.60
CA ARG A 167 -22.34 -7.06 -12.69
C ARG A 167 -21.94 -5.63 -12.35
N LYS A 168 -22.20 -5.17 -11.14
CA LYS A 168 -21.80 -3.84 -10.67
C LYS A 168 -20.29 -3.69 -10.67
N ALA A 169 -19.55 -4.67 -10.15
CA ALA A 169 -18.09 -4.65 -10.15
C ALA A 169 -17.50 -4.66 -11.58
N LEU A 170 -18.13 -5.39 -12.51
CA LEU A 170 -17.72 -5.42 -13.91
C LEU A 170 -17.99 -4.09 -14.61
N LEU A 171 -19.14 -3.46 -14.37
CA LEU A 171 -19.46 -2.13 -14.92
C LEU A 171 -18.52 -1.06 -14.37
N GLU A 172 -18.24 -1.10 -13.07
CA GLU A 172 -17.26 -0.20 -12.44
C GLU A 172 -15.86 -0.40 -13.02
N ALA A 173 -15.44 -1.65 -13.25
CA ALA A 173 -14.14 -1.97 -13.87
C ALA A 173 -14.03 -1.49 -15.32
N MET A 174 -15.17 -1.41 -16.02
CA MET A 174 -15.25 -0.89 -17.39
C MET A 174 -15.48 0.63 -17.43
N GLY A 175 -15.56 1.31 -16.29
CA GLY A 175 -15.84 2.75 -16.22
C GLY A 175 -17.27 3.12 -16.63
N LEU A 176 -18.20 2.19 -16.47
CA LEU A 176 -19.61 2.37 -16.82
C LEU A 176 -20.46 2.53 -15.55
N ASP A 177 -21.51 3.33 -15.64
CA ASP A 177 -22.51 3.40 -14.57
C ASP A 177 -23.48 2.20 -14.61
N ALA A 178 -24.42 2.14 -13.67
CA ALA A 178 -25.41 1.07 -13.59
C ALA A 178 -26.33 1.00 -14.82
N THR A 179 -26.33 2.03 -15.67
CA THR A 179 -27.11 2.09 -16.92
C THR A 179 -26.28 1.74 -18.15
N GLY A 180 -24.95 1.48 -17.98
CA GLY A 180 -24.02 1.19 -19.08
C GLY A 180 -23.52 2.45 -19.81
N SER A 181 -23.75 3.64 -19.27
CA SER A 181 -23.24 4.91 -19.82
C SER A 181 -21.79 5.13 -19.43
N GLN A 182 -20.97 5.70 -20.32
CA GLN A 182 -19.62 6.10 -19.99
C GLN A 182 -19.64 7.12 -18.86
N GLN A 183 -19.11 6.72 -17.70
CA GLN A 183 -18.80 7.68 -16.65
C GLN A 183 -17.67 8.60 -17.12
N SER A 184 -17.60 9.82 -16.54
CA SER A 184 -16.51 10.75 -16.80
C SER A 184 -15.17 10.01 -16.81
N THR A 185 -14.26 10.42 -17.69
CA THR A 185 -12.92 9.81 -17.89
C THR A 185 -12.05 9.73 -16.62
N ASP A 186 -12.42 10.40 -15.54
CA ASP A 186 -11.74 10.34 -14.26
C ASP A 186 -12.55 9.45 -13.28
N PRO A 187 -11.98 8.30 -12.85
CA PRO A 187 -12.63 7.40 -11.90
C PRO A 187 -12.67 7.93 -10.46
N GLY A 188 -12.04 9.08 -10.19
CA GLY A 188 -12.01 9.71 -8.89
C GLY A 188 -10.90 9.22 -7.95
N VAL A 189 -10.91 9.76 -6.73
CA VAL A 189 -9.97 9.41 -5.66
C VAL A 189 -10.08 7.93 -5.31
N MET A 190 -8.94 7.24 -5.18
CA MET A 190 -8.93 5.85 -4.74
C MET A 190 -8.97 5.79 -3.21
N ILE A 191 -9.91 5.04 -2.65
CA ILE A 191 -9.85 4.57 -1.26
C ILE A 191 -9.51 3.10 -1.29
N SER A 192 -8.46 2.69 -0.59
CA SER A 192 -7.98 1.30 -0.60
C SER A 192 -7.33 0.96 0.74
N THR A 193 -7.32 -0.33 1.09
CA THR A 193 -6.37 -0.80 2.09
C THR A 193 -4.95 -0.77 1.51
N ILE A 194 -3.95 -0.71 2.38
CA ILE A 194 -2.54 -0.81 1.94
C ILE A 194 -2.31 -2.14 1.22
N HIS A 195 -2.89 -3.23 1.72
CA HIS A 195 -2.79 -4.55 1.09
C HIS A 195 -3.30 -4.55 -0.35
N ALA A 196 -4.49 -4.01 -0.58
CA ALA A 196 -5.08 -3.95 -1.92
C ALA A 196 -4.34 -2.98 -2.86
N ALA A 197 -3.62 -2.02 -2.31
CA ALA A 197 -2.83 -1.05 -3.07
C ALA A 197 -1.44 -1.57 -3.49
N LYS A 198 -1.02 -2.75 -3.02
CA LYS A 198 0.26 -3.34 -3.44
C LYS A 198 0.33 -3.45 -4.96
N GLY A 199 1.42 -2.97 -5.54
CA GLY A 199 1.62 -2.96 -7.00
C GLY A 199 1.05 -1.73 -7.70
N LEU A 200 0.26 -0.90 -7.02
CA LEU A 200 -0.24 0.37 -7.54
C LEU A 200 0.69 1.53 -7.15
N GLU A 201 0.48 2.67 -7.79
CA GLU A 201 1.19 3.92 -7.51
C GLU A 201 0.27 5.11 -7.78
N PHE A 202 0.48 6.18 -7.02
CA PHE A 202 -0.33 7.41 -7.12
C PHE A 202 0.56 8.62 -6.92
N LYS A 203 0.27 9.71 -7.61
CA LYS A 203 1.03 10.95 -7.44
C LYS A 203 0.95 11.49 -6.02
N HIS A 204 -0.23 11.41 -5.41
CA HIS A 204 -0.49 11.93 -4.07
C HIS A 204 -1.11 10.86 -3.20
N VAL A 205 -0.39 10.44 -2.15
CA VAL A 205 -0.86 9.41 -1.21
C VAL A 205 -1.14 10.04 0.15
N PHE A 206 -2.33 9.73 0.67
CA PHE A 206 -2.78 10.05 2.02
C PHE A 206 -2.82 8.74 2.81
N LEU A 207 -1.79 8.47 3.58
CA LEU A 207 -1.72 7.31 4.47
C LEU A 207 -2.30 7.72 5.82
N VAL A 208 -3.47 7.21 6.12
CA VAL A 208 -4.30 7.64 7.25
C VAL A 208 -4.31 6.61 8.38
N GLY A 209 -4.69 7.04 9.57
CA GLY A 209 -4.72 6.17 10.74
C GLY A 209 -3.33 5.70 11.17
N CYS A 210 -2.31 6.54 11.00
CA CYS A 210 -0.93 6.26 11.41
C CYS A 210 -0.77 6.38 12.93
N SER A 211 -1.45 5.53 13.66
CA SER A 211 -1.44 5.49 15.14
C SER A 211 -1.24 4.09 15.67
N GLU A 212 -0.72 3.99 16.89
CA GLU A 212 -0.69 2.73 17.63
C GLU A 212 -2.09 2.12 17.69
N GLY A 213 -2.17 0.79 17.48
CA GLY A 213 -3.41 0.05 17.42
C GLY A 213 -4.05 -0.05 16.04
N LEU A 214 -3.73 0.88 15.11
CA LEU A 214 -4.15 0.83 13.71
C LEU A 214 -3.00 0.52 12.75
N LEU A 215 -1.88 1.20 12.87
CA LEU A 215 -0.68 0.93 12.08
C LEU A 215 0.56 1.20 12.96
N PRO A 216 1.09 0.18 13.66
CA PRO A 216 0.76 -1.26 13.56
C PRO A 216 -0.60 -1.62 14.13
N TYR A 217 -1.28 -2.58 13.50
CA TYR A 217 -2.58 -3.05 13.93
C TYR A 217 -2.50 -3.91 15.18
N GLY A 218 -3.34 -3.59 16.18
CA GLY A 218 -3.38 -4.34 17.45
C GLY A 218 -2.17 -4.12 18.37
N SER A 219 -1.28 -3.16 18.03
CA SER A 219 -0.06 -2.85 18.82
C SER A 219 0.75 -4.10 19.18
N PRO A 220 1.23 -4.88 18.20
CA PRO A 220 1.91 -6.14 18.44
C PRO A 220 3.24 -5.94 19.19
N GLU A 221 3.62 -6.94 19.96
CA GLU A 221 4.94 -7.04 20.56
C GLU A 221 6.02 -7.26 19.49
N PRO A 222 7.30 -7.02 19.81
CA PRO A 222 8.41 -7.32 18.91
C PRO A 222 8.37 -8.77 18.41
N GLY A 223 8.45 -8.97 17.11
CA GLY A 223 8.38 -10.27 16.45
C GLY A 223 7.87 -10.16 15.02
N GLU A 224 7.61 -11.28 14.37
CA GLU A 224 7.24 -11.33 12.96
C GLU A 224 5.96 -10.53 12.64
N THR A 225 4.99 -10.53 13.54
CA THR A 225 3.75 -9.74 13.37
C THR A 225 4.04 -8.24 13.29
N LEU A 226 4.93 -7.73 14.14
CA LEU A 226 5.35 -6.32 14.09
C LEU A 226 6.14 -6.03 12.81
N GLU A 227 6.99 -6.95 12.39
CA GLU A 227 7.80 -6.75 11.18
C GLU A 227 6.95 -6.82 9.91
N GLU A 228 5.88 -7.62 9.88
CA GLU A 228 4.91 -7.56 8.79
C GLU A 228 4.17 -6.21 8.75
N GLU A 229 3.77 -5.67 9.89
CA GLU A 229 3.19 -4.32 9.97
C GLU A 229 4.19 -3.24 9.51
N ARG A 230 5.48 -3.41 9.82
CA ARG A 230 6.54 -2.52 9.32
C ARG A 230 6.65 -2.56 7.80
N ARG A 231 6.65 -3.75 7.20
CA ARG A 231 6.64 -3.93 5.75
C ARG A 231 5.37 -3.33 5.12
N LEU A 232 4.24 -3.44 5.82
CA LEU A 232 2.99 -2.83 5.39
C LEU A 232 3.08 -1.29 5.37
N MET A 233 3.65 -0.70 6.42
CA MET A 233 3.96 0.75 6.44
C MET A 233 4.86 1.14 5.26
N TYR A 234 5.91 0.37 5.00
CA TYR A 234 6.82 0.58 3.87
C TYR A 234 6.06 0.52 2.53
N VAL A 235 5.19 -0.47 2.33
CA VAL A 235 4.36 -0.57 1.12
C VAL A 235 3.48 0.65 0.97
N GLY A 236 2.80 1.08 2.04
CA GLY A 236 1.96 2.27 2.00
C GLY A 236 2.71 3.54 1.61
N VAL A 237 3.89 3.75 2.18
CA VAL A 237 4.78 4.89 1.88
C VAL A 237 5.22 4.86 0.42
N THR A 238 5.65 3.70 -0.07
CA THR A 238 6.20 3.55 -1.44
C THR A 238 5.16 3.55 -2.54
N ARG A 239 3.86 3.72 -2.23
CA ARG A 239 2.82 3.98 -3.24
C ARG A 239 2.83 5.41 -3.74
N ALA A 240 3.50 6.32 -3.04
CA ALA A 240 3.56 7.74 -3.38
C ALA A 240 4.67 8.02 -4.40
N GLU A 241 4.31 8.78 -5.42
CA GLU A 241 5.27 9.32 -6.40
C GLU A 241 5.75 10.71 -5.99
N ASP A 242 4.85 11.68 -5.94
CA ASP A 242 5.15 13.11 -5.80
C ASP A 242 4.99 13.64 -4.37
N SER A 243 3.94 13.22 -3.67
CA SER A 243 3.69 13.67 -2.30
C SER A 243 3.09 12.58 -1.42
N LEU A 244 3.46 12.61 -0.15
CA LEU A 244 2.98 11.73 0.89
C LEU A 244 2.49 12.56 2.08
N HIS A 245 1.26 12.29 2.50
CA HIS A 245 0.61 12.92 3.64
C HIS A 245 0.27 11.84 4.66
N LEU A 246 0.84 11.93 5.85
CA LEU A 246 0.60 11.03 6.96
C LEU A 246 -0.34 11.70 7.94
N SER A 247 -1.34 10.98 8.41
CA SER A 247 -2.25 11.51 9.41
C SER A 247 -2.72 10.45 10.39
N TYR A 248 -3.18 10.89 11.54
CA TYR A 248 -3.88 10.06 12.50
C TYR A 248 -4.86 10.90 13.32
N ALA A 249 -5.84 10.26 13.92
CA ALA A 249 -6.77 10.86 14.88
C ALA A 249 -6.35 10.52 16.30
N ARG A 250 -6.35 11.51 17.20
CA ARG A 250 -6.03 11.32 18.61
C ARG A 250 -7.09 10.52 19.35
N THR A 251 -8.35 10.63 18.92
CA THR A 251 -9.47 9.87 19.48
C THR A 251 -10.39 9.36 18.37
N LYS A 252 -11.11 8.29 18.67
CA LYS A 252 -12.28 7.90 17.89
C LYS A 252 -13.47 8.70 18.40
N ASP A 253 -14.37 9.13 17.52
CA ASP A 253 -15.59 9.80 17.92
C ASP A 253 -16.41 8.91 18.86
N GLY A 254 -16.78 9.45 20.02
CA GLY A 254 -17.60 8.78 21.01
C GLY A 254 -17.18 9.05 22.46
N TYR A 255 -18.11 8.93 23.38
CA TYR A 255 -17.89 9.07 24.83
C TYR A 255 -16.96 7.94 25.32
N GLY A 256 -15.90 8.32 26.05
CA GLY A 256 -14.94 7.36 26.60
C GLY A 256 -13.87 6.88 25.61
N ALA A 257 -13.67 7.58 24.50
CA ALA A 257 -12.69 7.23 23.49
C ALA A 257 -11.27 7.23 24.07
N GLN A 258 -10.59 6.10 23.88
CA GLN A 258 -9.20 5.93 24.26
C GLN A 258 -8.32 6.84 23.39
N GLN A 259 -7.39 7.59 24.02
CA GLN A 259 -6.42 8.38 23.30
C GLN A 259 -5.45 7.49 22.53
N ARG A 260 -5.27 7.79 21.25
CA ARG A 260 -4.31 7.13 20.37
C ARG A 260 -2.99 7.92 20.35
N ARG A 261 -1.90 7.18 20.26
CA ARG A 261 -0.55 7.71 20.08
C ARG A 261 -0.16 7.62 18.60
N PRO A 262 0.74 8.48 18.11
CA PRO A 262 1.29 8.31 16.77
C PRO A 262 1.96 6.94 16.62
N SER A 263 1.95 6.43 15.41
CA SER A 263 2.59 5.17 15.07
C SER A 263 4.08 5.17 15.43
N ARG A 264 4.56 4.05 15.98
CA ARG A 264 6.00 3.83 16.25
C ARG A 264 6.88 3.79 14.99
N PHE A 265 6.27 3.73 13.82
CA PHE A 265 6.99 3.73 12.54
C PHE A 265 7.29 5.14 11.99
N LEU A 266 6.85 6.20 12.67
CA LEU A 266 6.99 7.60 12.23
C LEU A 266 8.17 8.34 12.85
#